data_a2c09bb7d76da6474651ec246195d0e4
#
_entry.id   a2c09bb7d76da6474651ec246195d0e4
#
_cell.length_a   1.000
_cell.length_b   1.000
_cell.length_c   1.000
_cell.angle_alpha   90.00
_cell.angle_beta   90.00
_cell.angle_gamma   90.00
#
_symmetry.space_group_name_H-M   'P 1'
#
loop_
_entity.id
_entity.type
_entity.pdbx_description
1 polymer ?
#
loop_
_entity_poly.entity_id
_entity_poly.type
_entity_poly.pdbx_seq_one_letter_code
_entity_poly.pdbx_strand_id
1 'polypeptide(L)'
;MSVTYMTRQQQAVLSCMESCTDGCTAAELTDLLHAQGQAVGLTTVYRQLEKLEQRGIVHKIVTDQGARYQYCHAHRHGHACFIIKCEQCGLIEHMTCAHLDELYSHLSEEHHFRINPRRTLFYGLCQSCAQEDNV
;
A
#
# COMPACT_ATOMS: atom_id res chain seq x y z
N MET A 1 27.14 2.10 -2.49
CA MET A 1 25.90 2.58 -1.92
C MET A 1 25.14 3.42 -2.94
N SER A 2 24.07 2.88 -3.48
CA SER A 2 23.30 3.61 -4.48
C SER A 2 22.38 4.61 -3.78
N VAL A 3 22.68 5.88 -3.93
CA VAL A 3 21.74 6.92 -3.50
C VAL A 3 20.60 6.92 -4.51
N THR A 4 19.42 6.50 -4.08
CA THR A 4 18.27 6.48 -4.96
C THR A 4 17.74 7.91 -5.07
N TYR A 5 17.99 8.51 -6.20
CA TYR A 5 17.60 9.89 -6.46
C TYR A 5 16.12 9.93 -6.86
N MET A 6 15.34 10.74 -6.17
CA MET A 6 13.94 10.96 -6.52
C MET A 6 13.80 12.25 -7.32
N THR A 7 13.10 12.17 -8.45
CA THR A 7 12.78 13.34 -9.24
C THR A 7 11.76 14.23 -8.50
N ARG A 8 11.61 15.47 -8.97
CA ARG A 8 10.60 16.38 -8.41
C ARG A 8 9.20 15.79 -8.53
N GLN A 9 8.90 15.13 -9.65
CA GLN A 9 7.60 14.49 -9.85
C GLN A 9 7.38 13.35 -8.86
N GLN A 10 8.38 12.53 -8.64
CA GLN A 10 8.28 11.43 -7.67
C GLN A 10 8.08 11.97 -6.26
N GLN A 11 8.78 13.03 -5.88
CA GLN A 11 8.63 13.66 -4.58
C GLN A 11 7.25 14.25 -4.39
N ALA A 12 6.71 14.89 -5.42
CA ALA A 12 5.36 15.45 -5.37
C ALA A 12 4.30 14.36 -5.20
N VAL A 13 4.43 13.27 -5.95
CA VAL A 13 3.55 12.11 -5.83
C VAL A 13 3.63 11.52 -4.41
N LEU A 14 4.85 11.33 -3.92
CA LEU A 14 5.07 10.74 -2.60
C LEU A 14 4.50 11.62 -1.49
N SER A 15 4.69 12.95 -1.57
CA SER A 15 4.15 13.89 -0.59
C SER A 15 2.62 13.81 -0.52
N CYS A 16 1.96 13.71 -1.69
CA CYS A 16 0.51 13.53 -1.74
C CYS A 16 0.10 12.20 -1.12
N MET A 17 0.85 11.14 -1.40
CA MET A 17 0.57 9.81 -0.86
C MET A 17 0.70 9.77 0.66
N GLU A 18 1.68 10.45 1.21
CA GLU A 18 1.88 10.51 2.66
C GLU A 18 0.71 11.17 3.38
N SER A 19 0.03 12.09 2.73
CA SER A 19 -1.14 12.76 3.31
C SER A 19 -2.44 11.96 3.10
N CYS A 20 -2.44 10.95 2.25
CA CYS A 20 -3.60 10.10 1.99
C CYS A 20 -3.53 8.84 2.85
N THR A 21 -3.99 8.93 4.10
CA THR A 21 -3.86 7.83 5.06
C THR A 21 -4.67 6.59 4.66
N ASP A 22 -5.78 6.78 3.95
CA ASP A 22 -6.66 5.67 3.52
C ASP A 22 -6.31 5.14 2.12
N GLY A 23 -5.22 5.63 1.54
CA GLY A 23 -4.86 5.31 0.18
C GLY A 23 -5.66 6.12 -0.83
N CYS A 24 -5.27 6.03 -2.08
CA CYS A 24 -5.96 6.73 -3.16
C CYS A 24 -5.77 6.00 -4.48
N THR A 25 -6.71 6.24 -5.42
CA THR A 25 -6.54 5.79 -6.80
C THR A 25 -5.60 6.73 -7.52
N ALA A 26 -5.08 6.28 -8.67
CA ALA A 26 -4.23 7.15 -9.49
C ALA A 26 -4.99 8.41 -9.96
N ALA A 27 -6.28 8.27 -10.25
CA ALA A 27 -7.11 9.41 -10.65
C ALA A 27 -7.28 10.42 -9.53
N GLU A 28 -7.58 9.95 -8.31
CA GLU A 28 -7.67 10.82 -7.14
C GLU A 28 -6.36 11.55 -6.87
N LEU A 29 -5.24 10.84 -6.99
CA LEU A 29 -3.92 11.41 -6.79
C LEU A 29 -3.61 12.47 -7.84
N THR A 30 -3.99 12.22 -9.09
CA THR A 30 -3.83 13.20 -10.18
C THR A 30 -4.59 14.48 -9.88
N ASP A 31 -5.83 14.35 -9.41
CA ASP A 31 -6.65 15.51 -9.02
C ASP A 31 -6.02 16.30 -7.87
N LEU A 32 -5.49 15.61 -6.88
CA LEU A 32 -4.80 16.24 -5.75
C LEU A 32 -3.55 17.01 -6.21
N LEU A 33 -2.79 16.44 -7.13
CA LEU A 33 -1.61 17.09 -7.69
C LEU A 33 -1.99 18.35 -8.46
N HIS A 34 -3.05 18.29 -9.26
CA HIS A 34 -3.55 19.45 -9.99
C HIS A 34 -4.00 20.56 -9.05
N ALA A 35 -4.66 20.19 -7.95
CA ALA A 35 -5.08 21.15 -6.93
C ALA A 35 -3.91 21.86 -6.27
N GLN A 36 -2.73 21.23 -6.25
CA GLN A 36 -1.49 21.81 -5.71
C GLN A 36 -0.68 22.55 -6.76
N GLY A 37 -1.22 22.71 -7.97
CA GLY A 37 -0.53 23.40 -9.05
C GLY A 37 0.46 22.54 -9.83
N GLN A 38 0.44 21.23 -9.62
CA GLN A 38 1.32 20.30 -10.33
C GLN A 38 0.62 19.81 -11.59
N ALA A 39 1.12 20.20 -12.76
CA ALA A 39 0.53 19.81 -14.04
C ALA A 39 1.07 18.43 -14.47
N VAL A 40 0.54 17.37 -13.85
CA VAL A 40 0.95 15.99 -14.11
C VAL A 40 -0.22 15.21 -14.70
N GLY A 41 0.02 14.49 -15.79
CA GLY A 41 -1.00 13.64 -16.40
C GLY A 41 -1.15 12.29 -15.69
N LEU A 42 -2.30 11.66 -15.90
CA LEU A 42 -2.62 10.38 -15.29
C LEU A 42 -1.60 9.29 -15.62
N THR A 43 -1.16 9.22 -16.87
CA THR A 43 -0.16 8.23 -17.31
C THR A 43 1.16 8.39 -16.55
N THR A 44 1.57 9.64 -16.34
CA THR A 44 2.79 9.93 -15.57
C THR A 44 2.62 9.52 -14.11
N VAL A 45 1.45 9.77 -13.53
CA VAL A 45 1.15 9.37 -12.15
C VAL A 45 1.24 7.85 -12.02
N TYR A 46 0.65 7.08 -12.93
CA TYR A 46 0.76 5.62 -12.92
C TYR A 46 2.21 5.16 -12.99
N ARG A 47 3.00 5.78 -13.86
CA ARG A 47 4.42 5.44 -14.02
C ARG A 47 5.20 5.67 -12.73
N GLN A 48 4.95 6.79 -12.07
CA GLN A 48 5.62 7.09 -10.80
C GLN A 48 5.17 6.14 -9.69
N LEU A 49 3.89 5.81 -9.63
CA LEU A 49 3.37 4.86 -8.65
C LEU A 49 3.97 3.47 -8.84
N GLU A 50 4.12 3.01 -10.08
CA GLU A 50 4.77 1.73 -10.36
C GLU A 50 6.20 1.70 -9.86
N LYS A 51 6.95 2.77 -10.07
CA LYS A 51 8.33 2.88 -9.60
C LYS A 51 8.39 2.85 -8.06
N LEU A 52 7.49 3.56 -7.40
CA LEU A 52 7.42 3.58 -5.94
C LEU A 52 7.01 2.21 -5.39
N GLU A 53 6.11 1.51 -6.06
CA GLU A 53 5.71 0.16 -5.69
C GLU A 53 6.90 -0.80 -5.78
N GLN A 54 7.65 -0.75 -6.87
CA GLN A 54 8.82 -1.60 -7.07
C GLN A 54 9.88 -1.38 -5.99
N ARG A 55 9.96 -0.17 -5.46
CA ARG A 55 10.89 0.18 -4.39
C ARG A 55 10.33 -0.12 -2.99
N GLY A 56 9.09 -0.59 -2.91
CA GLY A 56 8.46 -0.93 -1.64
C GLY A 56 7.96 0.26 -0.84
N ILE A 57 7.91 1.45 -1.43
CA ILE A 57 7.49 2.67 -0.75
C ILE A 57 5.97 2.77 -0.69
N VAL A 58 5.28 2.31 -1.72
CA VAL A 58 3.82 2.24 -1.75
C VAL A 58 3.36 0.82 -2.02
N HIS A 59 2.15 0.49 -1.55
CA HIS A 59 1.48 -0.76 -1.83
C HIS A 59 0.38 -0.53 -2.84
N LYS A 60 0.28 -1.43 -3.82
CA LYS A 60 -0.83 -1.46 -4.76
C LYS A 60 -1.83 -2.49 -4.26
N ILE A 61 -3.04 -2.05 -4.00
CA ILE A 61 -4.10 -2.90 -3.49
C ILE A 61 -5.18 -2.97 -4.54
N VAL A 62 -5.36 -4.16 -5.13
CA VAL A 62 -6.39 -4.38 -6.15
C VAL A 62 -7.70 -4.69 -5.45
N THR A 63 -8.71 -3.87 -5.70
CA THR A 63 -10.04 -4.01 -5.13
C THR A 63 -11.06 -4.20 -6.24
N ASP A 64 -12.30 -4.50 -5.87
CA ASP A 64 -13.41 -4.63 -6.83
C ASP A 64 -13.65 -3.32 -7.60
N GLN A 65 -13.23 -2.21 -7.04
CA GLN A 65 -13.37 -0.87 -7.63
C GLN A 65 -12.11 -0.39 -8.33
N GLY A 66 -11.12 -1.27 -8.51
CA GLY A 66 -9.88 -0.94 -9.16
C GLY A 66 -8.70 -0.90 -8.19
N ALA A 67 -7.56 -0.42 -8.69
CA ALA A 67 -6.33 -0.37 -7.91
C ALA A 67 -6.27 0.89 -7.05
N ARG A 68 -5.96 0.69 -5.77
CA ARG A 68 -5.65 1.78 -4.84
C ARG A 68 -4.20 1.67 -4.43
N TYR A 69 -3.61 2.80 -4.13
CA TYR A 69 -2.21 2.88 -3.71
C TYR A 69 -2.14 3.50 -2.32
N GLN A 70 -1.31 2.92 -1.48
CA GLN A 70 -1.16 3.38 -0.10
C GLN A 70 0.30 3.45 0.28
N TYR A 71 0.68 4.55 0.96
CA TYR A 71 2.04 4.75 1.44
C TYR A 71 2.36 3.73 2.53
N CYS A 72 3.55 3.13 2.44
CA CYS A 72 4.00 2.14 3.41
C CYS A 72 4.96 2.78 4.41
N HIS A 73 4.48 3.01 5.63
CA HIS A 73 5.31 3.55 6.70
C HIS A 73 6.38 2.57 7.17
N ALA A 74 6.15 1.28 6.96
CA ALA A 74 7.07 0.24 7.41
C ALA A 74 8.31 0.09 6.53
N HIS A 75 8.34 0.70 5.34
CA HIS A 75 9.47 0.54 4.43
C HIS A 75 10.78 1.07 5.02
N ARG A 76 10.70 2.05 5.92
CA ARG A 76 11.88 2.64 6.57
C ARG A 76 12.53 1.70 7.58
N HIS A 77 11.81 0.69 8.03
CA HIS A 77 12.27 -0.21 9.08
C HIS A 77 12.70 -1.57 8.55
N GLY A 78 12.60 -1.79 7.25
CA GLY A 78 13.02 -3.04 6.62
C GLY A 78 12.18 -4.25 7.00
N HIS A 79 11.07 -4.06 7.69
CA HIS A 79 10.17 -5.15 8.08
C HIS A 79 9.13 -5.41 7.00
N ALA A 80 8.68 -6.66 6.91
CA ALA A 80 7.58 -7.00 6.03
C ALA A 80 6.31 -6.29 6.51
N CYS A 81 5.59 -5.70 5.58
CA CYS A 81 4.35 -5.00 5.86
C CYS A 81 3.18 -5.86 5.37
N PHE A 82 2.23 -6.10 6.25
CA PHE A 82 1.04 -6.90 5.95
C PHE A 82 -0.15 -5.96 5.84
N ILE A 83 -1.03 -6.25 4.89
CA ILE A 83 -2.18 -5.39 4.62
C ILE A 83 -3.45 -6.17 4.92
N ILE A 84 -4.32 -5.56 5.73
CA ILE A 84 -5.64 -6.10 6.03
C ILE A 84 -6.70 -5.15 5.52
N LYS A 85 -7.81 -5.71 5.04
CA LYS A 85 -8.92 -4.93 4.52
C LYS A 85 -10.24 -5.45 5.08
N CYS A 86 -11.06 -4.52 5.59
CA CYS A 86 -12.41 -4.83 6.02
C CYS A 86 -13.32 -4.94 4.79
N GLU A 87 -14.01 -6.06 4.65
CA GLU A 87 -14.90 -6.31 3.52
C GLU A 87 -16.17 -5.45 3.58
N GLN A 88 -16.54 -4.98 4.77
CA GLN A 88 -17.77 -4.24 4.96
C GLN A 88 -17.60 -2.73 4.81
N CYS A 89 -16.65 -2.13 5.55
CA CYS A 89 -16.47 -0.68 5.52
C CYS A 89 -15.33 -0.21 4.62
N GLY A 90 -14.51 -1.15 4.12
CA GLY A 90 -13.39 -0.83 3.24
C GLY A 90 -12.13 -0.34 3.93
N LEU A 91 -12.10 -0.34 5.27
CA LEU A 91 -10.93 0.06 6.02
C LEU A 91 -9.71 -0.76 5.59
N ILE A 92 -8.60 -0.07 5.32
CA ILE A 92 -7.34 -0.70 4.94
C ILE A 92 -6.29 -0.29 5.97
N GLU A 93 -5.64 -1.27 6.57
CA GLU A 93 -4.58 -1.03 7.53
C GLU A 93 -3.32 -1.79 7.16
N HIS A 94 -2.19 -1.16 7.41
CA HIS A 94 -0.87 -1.80 7.35
C HIS A 94 -0.49 -2.24 8.75
N MET A 95 0.09 -3.43 8.85
CA MET A 95 0.53 -3.92 10.14
C MET A 95 1.86 -4.64 10.00
N THR A 96 2.64 -4.63 11.07
CA THR A 96 3.80 -5.49 11.23
C THR A 96 3.46 -6.47 12.33
N CYS A 97 3.78 -7.75 12.12
CA CYS A 97 3.42 -8.78 13.07
C CYS A 97 4.49 -9.88 13.08
N ALA A 98 5.11 -10.09 14.22
CA ALA A 98 6.17 -11.09 14.37
C ALA A 98 5.64 -12.50 14.10
N HIS A 99 4.40 -12.79 14.46
CA HIS A 99 3.79 -14.10 14.21
C HIS A 99 3.58 -14.37 12.73
N LEU A 100 3.23 -13.34 11.95
CA LEU A 100 3.12 -13.48 10.50
C LEU A 100 4.49 -13.66 9.86
N ASP A 101 5.50 -12.97 10.37
CA ASP A 101 6.88 -13.17 9.91
C ASP A 101 7.31 -14.62 10.13
N GLU A 102 7.00 -15.18 11.29
CA GLU A 102 7.29 -16.57 11.60
C GLU A 102 6.55 -17.53 10.68
N LEU A 103 5.26 -17.25 10.40
CA LEU A 103 4.46 -18.07 9.51
C LEU A 103 5.04 -18.06 8.09
N TYR A 104 5.44 -16.91 7.61
CA TYR A 104 6.02 -16.78 6.28
C TYR A 104 7.36 -17.50 6.18
N SER A 105 8.18 -17.42 7.23
CA SER A 105 9.44 -18.18 7.31
C SER A 105 9.17 -19.67 7.31
N HIS A 106 8.17 -20.12 8.06
CA HIS A 106 7.76 -21.53 8.11
C HIS A 106 7.36 -22.03 6.73
N LEU A 107 6.54 -21.25 6.01
CA LEU A 107 6.11 -21.63 4.66
C LEU A 107 7.28 -21.74 3.69
N SER A 108 8.26 -20.85 3.82
CA SER A 108 9.45 -20.87 2.99
C SER A 108 10.34 -22.08 3.29
N GLU A 109 10.57 -22.36 4.57
CA GLU A 109 11.49 -23.42 5.01
C GLU A 109 10.90 -24.82 4.90
N GLU A 110 9.64 -24.97 5.35
CA GLU A 110 9.01 -26.30 5.43
C GLU A 110 8.22 -26.67 4.17
N HIS A 111 7.63 -25.70 3.52
CA HIS A 111 6.79 -25.94 2.35
C HIS A 111 7.40 -25.47 1.04
N HIS A 112 8.60 -24.92 1.10
CA HIS A 112 9.35 -24.44 -0.07
C HIS A 112 8.55 -23.43 -0.90
N PHE A 113 7.76 -22.59 -0.23
CA PHE A 113 6.92 -21.59 -0.88
C PHE A 113 7.14 -20.23 -0.24
N ARG A 114 7.61 -19.30 -1.05
CA ARG A 114 7.91 -17.93 -0.58
C ARG A 114 6.72 -17.02 -0.92
N ILE A 115 6.05 -16.54 0.10
CA ILE A 115 4.95 -15.58 -0.06
C ILE A 115 5.52 -14.19 -0.25
N ASN A 116 4.92 -13.42 -1.16
CA ASN A 116 5.25 -12.00 -1.32
C ASN A 116 4.26 -11.19 -0.47
N PRO A 117 4.68 -10.66 0.69
CA PRO A 117 3.77 -9.93 1.57
C PRO A 117 3.23 -8.65 0.92
N ARG A 118 3.97 -8.08 -0.03
CA ARG A 118 3.55 -6.86 -0.72
C ARG A 118 2.36 -7.09 -1.65
N ARG A 119 2.10 -8.34 -2.01
CA ARG A 119 0.99 -8.73 -2.86
C ARG A 119 -0.04 -9.59 -2.13
N THR A 120 0.07 -9.65 -0.81
CA THR A 120 -0.83 -10.44 0.03
C THR A 120 -1.77 -9.50 0.76
N LEU A 121 -3.06 -9.77 0.65
CA LEU A 121 -4.11 -8.97 1.26
C LEU A 121 -5.01 -9.89 2.06
N PHE A 122 -5.15 -9.60 3.35
CA PHE A 122 -6.05 -10.35 4.22
C PHE A 122 -7.40 -9.65 4.27
N TYR A 123 -8.44 -10.38 3.97
CA TYR A 123 -9.81 -9.89 4.04
C TYR A 123 -10.47 -10.37 5.32
N GLY A 124 -11.29 -9.52 5.90
CA GLY A 124 -12.04 -9.85 7.09
C GLY A 124 -12.92 -8.69 7.51
N LEU A 125 -13.26 -8.63 8.77
CA LEU A 125 -14.07 -7.55 9.34
C LEU A 125 -13.26 -6.82 10.40
N CYS A 126 -13.28 -5.49 10.36
CA CYS A 126 -12.68 -4.68 11.42
C CYS A 126 -13.51 -4.83 12.70
N GLN A 127 -12.97 -4.37 13.82
CA GLN A 127 -13.61 -4.54 15.12
C GLN A 127 -15.03 -3.98 15.15
N SER A 128 -15.23 -2.80 14.60
CA SER A 128 -16.54 -2.15 14.56
C SER A 128 -17.56 -2.95 13.74
N CYS A 129 -17.15 -3.43 12.56
CA CYS A 129 -18.04 -4.20 11.68
C CYS A 129 -18.33 -5.59 12.25
N ALA A 130 -17.34 -6.21 12.87
CA ALA A 130 -17.50 -7.52 13.49
C ALA A 130 -18.49 -7.46 14.66
N GLN A 131 -18.49 -6.36 15.42
CA GLN A 131 -19.44 -6.16 16.52
C GLN A 131 -20.87 -5.98 16.01
N GLU A 132 -21.04 -5.30 14.89
CA GLU A 132 -22.37 -5.13 14.28
C GLU A 132 -22.92 -6.46 13.78
N ASP A 133 -22.07 -7.33 13.29
CA ASP A 133 -22.46 -8.64 12.75
C ASP A 133 -22.85 -9.64 13.83
N ASN A 134 -22.49 -9.39 15.08
CA ASN A 134 -22.75 -10.26 16.22
C ASN A 134 -24.04 -9.89 16.99
N VAL A 135 -24.99 -9.31 16.33
CA VAL A 135 -26.28 -8.98 16.94
C VAL A 135 -27.21 -10.19 16.92
#